data_bb2bd7390ce1b318459d68e12f8ba265
#
_entry.id   bb2bd7390ce1b318459d68e12f8ba265
#
_cell.length_a   1.000
_cell.length_b   1.000
_cell.length_c   1.000
_cell.angle_alpha   90.00
_cell.angle_beta   90.00
_cell.angle_gamma   90.00
#
_symmetry.space_group_name_H-M   'P 1'
#
loop_
_entity.id
_entity.type
_entity.pdbx_description
1 polymer ?
#
loop_
_entity_poly.entity_id
_entity_poly.type
_entity_poly.pdbx_seq_one_letter_code
_entity_poly.pdbx_strand_id
1 'polypeptide(L)'
;MVKRNIKWLLVVLVLGLCPSILHAEDPYGEMKALADSAQKVLGQDRLPSINARWIKLARELNDTVQISDAHNNLISHYYQLGDIDQLKAATYEYMDWCLKRGNINNRYTQWRQYIQLLTEKGLQDEAMRETGLLQKDADAAKSAFGMACSEMCIGYNHRVFSNNVKLCLEYYSSALKKFSDAGFYEDAYVVSLNIIQTYLARGEYANAMEYLNRMPGLIEKMKRKDIPVRPELTMRYYQFQVIATLALKGKKEAQPFIAEADKFYHENMNAFPREGWLGYKILCARTLNDNQMALNYLDSLMDYHHSVGSCYPANHLLKAQFMEQMGRFEDACEVYKSYAHINDSIRSAELDEQLSKYTVQFEVDKLEHDKLELRAEVNRNLFITSVIVGYC
;
A
#
# COMPACT_ATOMS: atom_id res chain seq x y z
N MET A 1 20.94 69.21 -36.92
CA MET A 1 20.73 68.72 -35.52
C MET A 1 19.51 67.78 -35.37
N VAL A 2 18.71 67.51 -36.36
CA VAL A 2 17.47 66.75 -36.23
C VAL A 2 17.66 65.23 -36.51
N LYS A 3 18.68 64.82 -37.26
CA LYS A 3 18.88 63.39 -37.61
C LYS A 3 19.55 62.49 -36.54
N ARG A 4 20.05 63.09 -35.44
CA ARG A 4 20.76 62.33 -34.37
C ARG A 4 19.81 61.90 -33.24
N ASN A 5 18.66 62.51 -33.11
CA ASN A 5 17.69 62.21 -32.06
C ASN A 5 16.73 61.06 -32.45
N ILE A 6 16.56 60.77 -33.75
CA ILE A 6 15.67 59.69 -34.18
C ILE A 6 16.30 58.29 -33.96
N LYS A 7 17.62 58.17 -34.00
CA LYS A 7 18.29 56.87 -33.70
C LYS A 7 18.19 56.49 -32.20
N TRP A 8 18.18 57.49 -31.28
CA TRP A 8 18.01 57.23 -29.87
C TRP A 8 16.57 56.92 -29.49
N LEU A 9 15.59 57.54 -30.17
CA LEU A 9 14.17 57.22 -29.96
C LEU A 9 13.83 55.79 -30.45
N LEU A 10 14.45 55.34 -31.56
CA LEU A 10 14.28 53.95 -32.04
C LEU A 10 14.94 52.93 -31.13
N VAL A 11 16.07 53.20 -30.50
CA VAL A 11 16.74 52.34 -29.53
C VAL A 11 15.94 52.25 -28.23
N VAL A 12 15.33 53.34 -27.76
CA VAL A 12 14.46 53.35 -26.57
C VAL A 12 13.13 52.70 -26.86
N LEU A 13 12.58 52.78 -28.07
CA LEU A 13 11.37 52.11 -28.48
C LEU A 13 11.59 50.56 -28.68
N VAL A 14 12.76 50.14 -29.10
CA VAL A 14 13.11 48.71 -29.23
C VAL A 14 13.43 48.12 -27.85
N LEU A 15 13.99 48.91 -26.91
CA LEU A 15 14.22 48.48 -25.52
C LEU A 15 12.94 48.55 -24.66
N GLY A 16 11.96 49.36 -25.04
CA GLY A 16 10.65 49.46 -24.38
C GLY A 16 9.62 48.42 -24.87
N LEU A 17 9.92 47.72 -25.98
CA LEU A 17 9.14 46.63 -26.55
C LEU A 17 9.81 45.27 -26.35
N CYS A 18 10.81 45.16 -25.44
CA CYS A 18 11.09 43.88 -24.86
C CYS A 18 9.82 43.49 -24.10
N PRO A 19 9.02 42.53 -24.59
CA PRO A 19 8.08 41.87 -23.68
C PRO A 19 8.95 41.45 -22.52
N SER A 20 8.51 41.84 -21.31
CA SER A 20 8.96 41.23 -20.06
C SER A 20 9.47 39.84 -20.43
N ILE A 21 10.76 39.60 -20.17
CA ILE A 21 11.31 38.25 -20.20
C ILE A 21 10.35 37.50 -19.29
N LEU A 22 9.33 36.87 -19.90
CA LEU A 22 8.60 35.82 -19.27
C LEU A 22 9.73 34.93 -18.77
N HIS A 23 9.90 34.84 -17.46
CA HIS A 23 10.60 33.76 -16.87
C HIS A 23 9.95 32.54 -17.53
N ALA A 24 10.66 31.91 -18.45
CA ALA A 24 10.24 30.64 -18.97
C ALA A 24 10.06 29.81 -17.70
N GLU A 25 8.80 29.59 -17.31
CA GLU A 25 8.47 28.75 -16.18
C GLU A 25 9.20 27.43 -16.47
N ASP A 26 10.12 27.04 -15.59
CA ASP A 26 10.75 25.74 -15.69
C ASP A 26 9.69 24.70 -15.31
N PRO A 27 8.99 24.10 -16.30
CA PRO A 27 7.90 23.20 -16.01
C PRO A 27 8.37 21.92 -15.28
N TYR A 28 9.65 21.56 -15.44
CA TYR A 28 10.23 20.45 -14.70
C TYR A 28 10.54 20.84 -13.24
N GLY A 29 10.97 22.09 -13.00
CA GLY A 29 11.12 22.64 -11.67
C GLY A 29 9.80 22.77 -10.95
N GLU A 30 8.74 23.23 -11.61
CA GLU A 30 7.39 23.26 -11.05
C GLU A 30 6.87 21.85 -10.73
N MET A 31 7.05 20.90 -11.65
CA MET A 31 6.64 19.52 -11.45
C MET A 31 7.34 18.88 -10.25
N LYS A 32 8.64 19.10 -10.08
CA LYS A 32 9.38 18.64 -8.91
C LYS A 32 8.88 19.29 -7.62
N ALA A 33 8.61 20.59 -7.64
CA ALA A 33 8.05 21.28 -6.48
C ALA A 33 6.65 20.77 -6.09
N LEU A 34 5.82 20.40 -7.07
CA LEU A 34 4.53 19.75 -6.84
C LEU A 34 4.69 18.36 -6.22
N ALA A 35 5.62 17.54 -6.74
CA ALA A 35 5.93 16.22 -6.19
C ALA A 35 6.41 16.31 -4.74
N ASP A 36 7.37 17.19 -4.45
CA ASP A 36 7.88 17.42 -3.10
C ASP A 36 6.79 17.94 -2.14
N SER A 37 5.89 18.79 -2.65
CA SER A 37 4.77 19.31 -1.88
C SER A 37 3.73 18.24 -1.59
N ALA A 38 3.42 17.38 -2.56
CA ALA A 38 2.48 16.28 -2.41
C ALA A 38 2.96 15.29 -1.35
N GLN A 39 4.24 14.95 -1.33
CA GLN A 39 4.81 14.07 -0.31
C GLN A 39 4.71 14.62 1.10
N LYS A 40 4.94 15.93 1.28
CA LYS A 40 4.86 16.59 2.59
C LYS A 40 3.45 16.69 3.17
N VAL A 41 2.44 16.58 2.34
CA VAL A 41 1.02 16.74 2.72
C VAL A 41 0.23 15.44 2.58
N LEU A 42 0.90 14.30 2.50
CA LEU A 42 0.26 13.00 2.46
C LEU A 42 -0.65 12.83 3.69
N GLY A 43 -1.89 12.36 3.47
CA GLY A 43 -2.91 12.27 4.51
C GLY A 43 -3.64 13.58 4.85
N GLN A 44 -3.36 14.71 4.18
CA GLN A 44 -4.05 16.00 4.41
C GLN A 44 -5.01 16.32 3.24
N ASP A 45 -6.13 16.99 3.54
CA ASP A 45 -7.20 17.33 2.59
C ASP A 45 -6.76 18.10 1.34
N ARG A 46 -5.63 18.79 1.41
CA ARG A 46 -5.08 19.57 0.29
C ARG A 46 -4.31 18.75 -0.75
N LEU A 47 -3.98 17.47 -0.45
CA LEU A 47 -3.18 16.65 -1.37
C LEU A 47 -3.87 16.41 -2.71
N PRO A 48 -5.18 16.09 -2.81
CA PRO A 48 -5.82 15.83 -4.10
C PRO A 48 -5.69 16.99 -5.08
N SER A 49 -5.77 18.25 -4.60
CA SER A 49 -5.61 19.43 -5.45
C SER A 49 -4.19 19.62 -5.97
N ILE A 50 -3.19 19.32 -5.17
CA ILE A 50 -1.76 19.34 -5.56
C ILE A 50 -1.50 18.24 -6.58
N ASN A 51 -1.97 17.03 -6.32
CA ASN A 51 -1.82 15.91 -7.23
C ASN A 51 -2.51 16.11 -8.59
N ALA A 52 -3.68 16.73 -8.61
CA ALA A 52 -4.37 17.06 -9.86
C ALA A 52 -3.53 18.01 -10.74
N ARG A 53 -2.87 19.01 -10.13
CA ARG A 53 -1.92 19.89 -10.84
C ARG A 53 -0.69 19.13 -11.31
N TRP A 54 -0.13 18.26 -10.47
CA TRP A 54 1.02 17.43 -10.83
C TRP A 54 0.71 16.51 -12.00
N ILE A 55 -0.40 15.76 -11.96
CA ILE A 55 -0.84 14.89 -13.07
C ILE A 55 -1.06 15.70 -14.35
N LYS A 56 -1.70 16.88 -14.25
CA LYS A 56 -1.93 17.74 -15.40
C LYS A 56 -0.62 18.14 -16.07
N LEU A 57 0.33 18.68 -15.30
CA LEU A 57 1.63 19.12 -15.81
C LEU A 57 2.44 17.96 -16.37
N ALA A 58 2.45 16.82 -15.70
CA ALA A 58 3.11 15.61 -16.17
C ALA A 58 2.52 15.09 -17.49
N ARG A 59 1.19 15.21 -17.67
CA ARG A 59 0.51 14.88 -18.94
C ARG A 59 0.90 15.84 -20.06
N GLU A 60 0.98 17.14 -19.80
CA GLU A 60 1.42 18.16 -20.76
C GLU A 60 2.86 17.92 -21.24
N LEU A 61 3.74 17.52 -20.33
CA LEU A 61 5.13 17.15 -20.61
C LEU A 61 5.31 15.73 -21.15
N ASN A 62 4.22 14.94 -21.21
CA ASN A 62 4.24 13.53 -21.60
C ASN A 62 5.20 12.68 -20.74
N ASP A 63 5.40 13.05 -19.47
CA ASP A 63 6.25 12.35 -18.53
C ASP A 63 5.48 11.22 -17.84
N THR A 64 5.64 10.01 -18.37
CA THR A 64 4.90 8.83 -17.90
C THR A 64 5.32 8.38 -16.49
N VAL A 65 6.55 8.67 -16.08
CA VAL A 65 7.05 8.35 -14.73
C VAL A 65 6.35 9.24 -13.72
N GLN A 66 6.34 10.55 -13.95
CA GLN A 66 5.69 11.50 -13.06
C GLN A 66 4.17 11.31 -12.99
N ILE A 67 3.53 10.91 -14.10
CA ILE A 67 2.10 10.55 -14.08
C ILE A 67 1.88 9.33 -13.16
N SER A 68 2.72 8.31 -13.27
CA SER A 68 2.63 7.10 -12.44
C SER A 68 2.86 7.42 -10.97
N ASP A 69 3.87 8.23 -10.65
CA ASP A 69 4.20 8.64 -9.29
C ASP A 69 3.07 9.44 -8.64
N ALA A 70 2.47 10.36 -9.39
CA ALA A 70 1.34 11.15 -8.91
C ALA A 70 0.11 10.28 -8.64
N HIS A 71 -0.23 9.31 -9.50
CA HIS A 71 -1.31 8.37 -9.26
C HIS A 71 -1.04 7.50 -8.03
N ASN A 72 0.18 6.96 -7.87
CA ASN A 72 0.56 6.15 -6.71
C ASN A 72 0.50 6.97 -5.40
N ASN A 73 0.90 8.24 -5.44
CA ASN A 73 0.80 9.14 -4.29
C ASN A 73 -0.66 9.37 -3.88
N LEU A 74 -1.57 9.56 -4.85
CA LEU A 74 -3.00 9.75 -4.58
C LEU A 74 -3.64 8.46 -4.01
N ILE A 75 -3.29 7.30 -4.55
CA ILE A 75 -3.73 5.98 -4.03
C ILE A 75 -3.25 5.80 -2.59
N SER A 76 -1.98 6.11 -2.30
CA SER A 76 -1.42 6.03 -0.95
C SER A 76 -2.12 6.97 0.04
N HIS A 77 -2.51 8.16 -0.41
CA HIS A 77 -3.27 9.12 0.38
C HIS A 77 -4.63 8.57 0.83
N TYR A 78 -5.44 8.11 -0.12
CA TYR A 78 -6.75 7.55 0.21
C TYR A 78 -6.67 6.27 1.03
N TYR A 79 -5.61 5.46 0.82
CA TYR A 79 -5.34 4.31 1.67
C TYR A 79 -5.07 4.70 3.12
N GLN A 80 -4.26 5.75 3.36
CA GLN A 80 -3.97 6.25 4.71
C GLN A 80 -5.21 6.82 5.39
N LEU A 81 -6.06 7.53 4.65
CA LEU A 81 -7.33 8.05 5.17
C LEU A 81 -8.38 6.97 5.43
N GLY A 82 -8.20 5.77 4.88
CA GLY A 82 -9.21 4.70 4.93
C GLY A 82 -10.44 4.98 4.05
N ASP A 83 -10.35 5.95 3.14
CA ASP A 83 -11.43 6.29 2.21
C ASP A 83 -11.43 5.29 1.04
N ILE A 84 -12.17 4.19 1.20
CA ILE A 84 -12.21 3.09 0.24
C ILE A 84 -12.83 3.49 -1.10
N ASP A 85 -13.81 4.38 -1.11
CA ASP A 85 -14.47 4.81 -2.34
C ASP A 85 -13.52 5.65 -3.20
N GLN A 86 -12.82 6.62 -2.61
CA GLN A 86 -11.82 7.43 -3.29
C GLN A 86 -10.58 6.61 -3.68
N LEU A 87 -10.16 5.68 -2.83
CA LEU A 87 -9.09 4.73 -3.14
C LEU A 87 -9.42 3.92 -4.39
N LYS A 88 -10.65 3.40 -4.47
CA LYS A 88 -11.13 2.68 -5.64
C LYS A 88 -11.13 3.56 -6.88
N ALA A 89 -11.73 4.75 -6.80
CA ALA A 89 -11.81 5.67 -7.91
C ALA A 89 -10.43 6.03 -8.48
N ALA A 90 -9.48 6.39 -7.60
CA ALA A 90 -8.10 6.72 -7.97
C ALA A 90 -7.38 5.53 -8.63
N THR A 91 -7.56 4.32 -8.08
CA THR A 91 -6.94 3.11 -8.63
C THR A 91 -7.49 2.79 -10.03
N TYR A 92 -8.81 2.85 -10.20
CA TYR A 92 -9.44 2.57 -11.50
C TYR A 92 -9.09 3.62 -12.56
N GLU A 93 -8.98 4.90 -12.18
CA GLU A 93 -8.49 5.96 -13.08
C GLU A 93 -7.07 5.64 -13.57
N TYR A 94 -6.19 5.23 -12.66
CA TYR A 94 -4.83 4.86 -13.03
C TYR A 94 -4.78 3.59 -13.90
N MET A 95 -5.59 2.58 -13.59
CA MET A 95 -5.70 1.36 -14.39
C MET A 95 -6.20 1.65 -15.81
N ASP A 96 -7.19 2.55 -15.97
CA ASP A 96 -7.69 2.99 -17.27
C ASP A 96 -6.63 3.75 -18.06
N TRP A 97 -5.87 4.62 -17.39
CA TRP A 97 -4.74 5.30 -18.02
C TRP A 97 -3.67 4.30 -18.52
N CYS A 98 -3.33 3.28 -17.72
CA CYS A 98 -2.42 2.22 -18.12
C CYS A 98 -2.93 1.46 -19.37
N LEU A 99 -4.22 1.11 -19.36
CA LEU A 99 -4.86 0.41 -20.48
C LEU A 99 -4.82 1.24 -21.77
N LYS A 100 -5.18 2.53 -21.72
CA LYS A 100 -5.14 3.45 -22.88
C LYS A 100 -3.76 3.60 -23.47
N ARG A 101 -2.70 3.40 -22.68
CA ARG A 101 -1.31 3.43 -23.11
C ARG A 101 -0.78 2.06 -23.59
N GLY A 102 -1.61 1.02 -23.58
CA GLY A 102 -1.19 -0.34 -23.94
C GLY A 102 -0.31 -1.02 -22.89
N ASN A 103 -0.18 -0.43 -21.69
CA ASN A 103 0.60 -0.99 -20.59
C ASN A 103 -0.27 -1.91 -19.72
N ILE A 104 -0.68 -3.04 -20.31
CA ILE A 104 -1.60 -3.98 -19.67
C ILE A 104 -1.01 -4.63 -18.42
N ASN A 105 0.30 -4.87 -18.38
CA ASN A 105 0.94 -5.47 -17.22
C ASN A 105 0.91 -4.53 -16.02
N ASN A 106 1.16 -3.24 -16.23
CA ASN A 106 1.06 -2.26 -15.14
C ASN A 106 -0.38 -2.12 -14.62
N ARG A 107 -1.38 -2.20 -15.49
CA ARG A 107 -2.79 -2.27 -15.08
C ARG A 107 -3.05 -3.44 -14.12
N TYR A 108 -2.57 -4.65 -14.44
CA TYR A 108 -2.72 -5.80 -13.55
C TYR A 108 -1.93 -5.66 -12.25
N THR A 109 -0.76 -5.02 -12.30
CA THR A 109 0.02 -4.70 -11.09
C THR A 109 -0.77 -3.78 -10.16
N GLN A 110 -1.39 -2.72 -10.69
CA GLN A 110 -2.20 -1.80 -9.89
C GLN A 110 -3.45 -2.48 -9.32
N TRP A 111 -4.12 -3.30 -10.13
CA TRP A 111 -5.28 -4.06 -9.66
C TRP A 111 -4.93 -5.01 -8.52
N ARG A 112 -3.82 -5.76 -8.66
CA ARG A 112 -3.29 -6.63 -7.60
C ARG A 112 -2.98 -5.85 -6.32
N GLN A 113 -2.34 -4.68 -6.44
CA GLN A 113 -2.05 -3.83 -5.27
C GLN A 113 -3.33 -3.36 -4.59
N TYR A 114 -4.33 -2.94 -5.35
CA TYR A 114 -5.63 -2.56 -4.79
C TYR A 114 -6.28 -3.71 -4.02
N ILE A 115 -6.31 -4.91 -4.60
CA ILE A 115 -6.83 -6.11 -3.92
C ILE A 115 -6.05 -6.38 -2.62
N GLN A 116 -4.73 -6.24 -2.65
CA GLN A 116 -3.92 -6.38 -1.44
C GLN A 116 -4.31 -5.36 -0.37
N LEU A 117 -4.51 -4.10 -0.74
CA LEU A 117 -4.94 -3.04 0.18
C LEU A 117 -6.32 -3.34 0.80
N LEU A 118 -7.29 -3.82 0.00
CA LEU A 118 -8.60 -4.26 0.50
C LEU A 118 -8.45 -5.41 1.50
N THR A 119 -7.57 -6.37 1.20
CA THR A 119 -7.31 -7.52 2.09
C THR A 119 -6.69 -7.08 3.41
N GLU A 120 -5.74 -6.14 3.39
CA GLU A 120 -5.10 -5.57 4.57
C GLU A 120 -6.08 -4.78 5.45
N LYS A 121 -7.08 -4.15 4.84
CA LYS A 121 -8.18 -3.47 5.55
C LYS A 121 -9.29 -4.41 6.04
N GLY A 122 -9.17 -5.72 5.78
CA GLY A 122 -10.17 -6.71 6.20
C GLY A 122 -11.45 -6.73 5.36
N LEU A 123 -11.47 -6.05 4.21
CA LEU A 123 -12.62 -5.95 3.30
C LEU A 123 -12.73 -7.21 2.43
N GLN A 124 -13.07 -8.34 3.06
CA GLN A 124 -13.05 -9.67 2.45
C GLN A 124 -13.89 -9.77 1.19
N ASP A 125 -15.15 -9.38 1.25
CA ASP A 125 -16.10 -9.54 0.13
C ASP A 125 -15.65 -8.73 -1.09
N GLU A 126 -15.16 -7.51 -0.88
CA GLU A 126 -14.68 -6.67 -1.95
C GLU A 126 -13.35 -7.18 -2.54
N ALA A 127 -12.41 -7.60 -1.70
CA ALA A 127 -11.16 -8.20 -2.14
C ALA A 127 -11.38 -9.47 -2.97
N MET A 128 -12.31 -10.34 -2.56
CA MET A 128 -12.66 -11.55 -3.29
C MET A 128 -13.37 -11.24 -4.61
N ARG A 129 -14.30 -10.27 -4.61
CA ARG A 129 -14.97 -9.81 -5.83
C ARG A 129 -13.97 -9.25 -6.85
N GLU A 130 -13.10 -8.35 -6.43
CA GLU A 130 -12.07 -7.75 -7.29
C GLU A 130 -11.08 -8.79 -7.81
N THR A 131 -10.71 -9.79 -6.99
CA THR A 131 -9.88 -10.92 -7.42
C THR A 131 -10.54 -11.71 -8.53
N GLY A 132 -11.85 -11.99 -8.42
CA GLY A 132 -12.62 -12.66 -9.46
C GLY A 132 -12.74 -11.85 -10.75
N LEU A 133 -12.86 -10.52 -10.66
CA LEU A 133 -12.87 -9.63 -11.82
C LEU A 133 -11.52 -9.62 -12.52
N LEU A 134 -10.42 -9.49 -11.77
CA LEU A 134 -9.07 -9.55 -12.30
C LEU A 134 -8.80 -10.89 -13.02
N GLN A 135 -9.22 -12.01 -12.43
CA GLN A 135 -9.05 -13.33 -13.04
C GLN A 135 -9.78 -13.43 -14.38
N LYS A 136 -11.05 -13.01 -14.43
CA LYS A 136 -11.86 -13.03 -15.65
C LYS A 136 -11.28 -12.15 -16.76
N ASP A 137 -10.81 -10.94 -16.40
CA ASP A 137 -10.20 -10.01 -17.35
C ASP A 137 -8.88 -10.58 -17.90
N ALA A 138 -8.04 -11.15 -17.03
CA ALA A 138 -6.77 -11.76 -17.41
C ALA A 138 -6.96 -12.99 -18.31
N ASP A 139 -7.98 -13.81 -18.04
CA ASP A 139 -8.33 -14.97 -18.85
C ASP A 139 -8.83 -14.55 -20.24
N ALA A 140 -9.75 -13.58 -20.29
CA ALA A 140 -10.27 -13.02 -21.53
C ALA A 140 -9.16 -12.41 -22.41
N ALA A 141 -8.21 -11.72 -21.78
CA ALA A 141 -7.04 -11.14 -22.44
C ALA A 141 -5.93 -12.18 -22.74
N LYS A 142 -6.07 -13.43 -22.31
CA LYS A 142 -5.05 -14.48 -22.36
C LYS A 142 -3.70 -14.03 -21.81
N SER A 143 -3.74 -13.20 -20.77
CA SER A 143 -2.56 -12.61 -20.15
C SER A 143 -1.96 -13.53 -19.10
N ALA A 144 -0.82 -14.15 -19.39
CA ALA A 144 -0.09 -14.98 -18.42
C ALA A 144 0.32 -14.15 -17.18
N PHE A 145 0.68 -12.87 -17.38
CA PHE A 145 1.01 -11.95 -16.30
C PHE A 145 -0.21 -11.66 -15.41
N GLY A 146 -1.35 -11.34 -16.03
CA GLY A 146 -2.60 -11.08 -15.31
C GLY A 146 -3.09 -12.31 -14.52
N MET A 147 -2.99 -13.51 -15.12
CA MET A 147 -3.31 -14.75 -14.44
C MET A 147 -2.41 -15.00 -13.22
N ALA A 148 -1.11 -14.74 -13.34
CA ALA A 148 -0.19 -14.83 -12.21
C ALA A 148 -0.51 -13.82 -11.10
N CYS A 149 -0.89 -12.58 -11.47
CA CYS A 149 -1.37 -11.58 -10.53
C CYS A 149 -2.64 -12.05 -9.78
N SER A 150 -3.62 -12.63 -10.49
CA SER A 150 -4.85 -13.13 -9.85
C SER A 150 -4.57 -14.28 -8.89
N GLU A 151 -3.72 -15.23 -9.28
CA GLU A 151 -3.32 -16.33 -8.40
C GLU A 151 -2.58 -15.85 -7.14
N MET A 152 -1.74 -14.83 -7.28
CA MET A 152 -1.10 -14.18 -6.14
C MET A 152 -2.13 -13.56 -5.19
N CYS A 153 -3.18 -12.90 -5.71
CA CYS A 153 -4.27 -12.36 -4.89
C CYS A 153 -5.07 -13.47 -4.21
N ILE A 154 -5.41 -14.56 -4.92
CA ILE A 154 -6.12 -15.70 -4.35
C ILE A 154 -5.30 -16.29 -3.19
N GLY A 155 -4.00 -16.52 -3.40
CA GLY A 155 -3.10 -17.01 -2.36
C GLY A 155 -3.07 -16.08 -1.14
N TYR A 156 -3.01 -14.77 -1.36
CA TYR A 156 -3.03 -13.77 -0.30
C TYR A 156 -4.34 -13.79 0.50
N ASN A 157 -5.48 -13.84 -0.18
CA ASN A 157 -6.79 -13.92 0.45
C ASN A 157 -6.94 -15.19 1.29
N HIS A 158 -6.45 -16.35 0.80
CA HIS A 158 -6.43 -17.60 1.57
C HIS A 158 -5.57 -17.50 2.83
N ARG A 159 -4.43 -16.81 2.75
CA ARG A 159 -3.57 -16.58 3.90
C ARG A 159 -4.23 -15.73 4.97
N VAL A 160 -4.92 -14.66 4.57
CA VAL A 160 -5.45 -13.65 5.50
C VAL A 160 -6.82 -14.04 6.03
N PHE A 161 -7.75 -14.42 5.15
CA PHE A 161 -9.14 -14.61 5.54
C PHE A 161 -9.49 -16.03 5.97
N SER A 162 -8.96 -17.04 5.31
CA SER A 162 -9.31 -18.44 5.61
C SER A 162 -8.23 -19.20 6.39
N ASN A 163 -7.05 -18.61 6.58
CA ASN A 163 -5.86 -19.27 7.13
C ASN A 163 -5.57 -20.62 6.47
N ASN A 164 -5.97 -20.77 5.20
CA ASN A 164 -5.74 -22.00 4.41
C ASN A 164 -4.38 -21.95 3.76
N VAL A 165 -3.36 -22.26 4.54
CA VAL A 165 -1.96 -22.17 4.14
C VAL A 165 -1.64 -23.09 2.95
N LYS A 166 -2.27 -24.27 2.87
CA LYS A 166 -2.06 -25.19 1.76
C LYS A 166 -2.45 -24.54 0.44
N LEU A 167 -3.68 -24.04 0.34
CA LEU A 167 -4.14 -23.33 -0.86
C LEU A 167 -3.33 -22.06 -1.13
N CYS A 168 -2.99 -21.28 -0.10
CA CYS A 168 -2.11 -20.13 -0.23
C CYS A 168 -0.81 -20.48 -0.96
N LEU A 169 -0.11 -21.53 -0.50
CA LEU A 169 1.16 -21.97 -1.07
C LEU A 169 1.00 -22.56 -2.47
N GLU A 170 -0.09 -23.28 -2.74
CA GLU A 170 -0.40 -23.80 -4.08
C GLU A 170 -0.55 -22.66 -5.10
N TYR A 171 -1.35 -21.64 -4.78
CA TYR A 171 -1.54 -20.48 -5.66
C TYR A 171 -0.27 -19.64 -5.79
N TYR A 172 0.47 -19.39 -4.72
CA TYR A 172 1.75 -18.69 -4.81
C TYR A 172 2.77 -19.45 -5.65
N SER A 173 2.84 -20.78 -5.53
CA SER A 173 3.75 -21.61 -6.34
C SER A 173 3.39 -21.57 -7.82
N SER A 174 2.09 -21.57 -8.14
CA SER A 174 1.61 -21.42 -9.52
C SER A 174 1.96 -20.04 -10.08
N ALA A 175 1.70 -18.97 -9.32
CA ALA A 175 2.06 -17.59 -9.69
C ALA A 175 3.58 -17.44 -9.91
N LEU A 176 4.39 -17.96 -8.97
CA LEU A 176 5.86 -17.96 -9.08
C LEU A 176 6.35 -18.62 -10.37
N LYS A 177 5.77 -19.78 -10.70
CA LYS A 177 6.10 -20.47 -11.95
C LYS A 177 5.77 -19.62 -13.16
N LYS A 178 4.54 -19.08 -13.25
CA LYS A 178 4.11 -18.24 -14.38
C LYS A 178 4.95 -16.97 -14.55
N PHE A 179 5.24 -16.27 -13.46
CA PHE A 179 6.11 -15.08 -13.52
C PHE A 179 7.54 -15.46 -13.96
N SER A 180 8.09 -16.57 -13.44
CA SER A 180 9.44 -17.00 -13.78
C SER A 180 9.55 -17.44 -15.23
N ASP A 181 8.58 -18.22 -15.74
CA ASP A 181 8.55 -18.75 -17.11
C ASP A 181 8.38 -17.61 -18.14
N ALA A 182 7.59 -16.57 -17.78
CA ALA A 182 7.37 -15.41 -18.60
C ALA A 182 8.47 -14.32 -18.46
N GLY A 183 9.44 -14.52 -17.55
CA GLY A 183 10.58 -13.61 -17.38
C GLY A 183 10.29 -12.36 -16.55
N PHE A 184 9.20 -12.33 -15.77
CA PHE A 184 8.85 -11.28 -14.81
C PHE A 184 9.52 -11.56 -13.46
N TYR A 185 10.83 -11.37 -13.42
CA TYR A 185 11.66 -11.81 -12.30
C TYR A 185 11.46 -10.99 -11.03
N GLU A 186 11.08 -9.71 -11.12
CA GLU A 186 10.74 -8.90 -9.95
C GLU A 186 9.48 -9.44 -9.24
N ASP A 187 8.42 -9.75 -10.01
CA ASP A 187 7.20 -10.34 -9.46
C ASP A 187 7.45 -11.74 -8.90
N ALA A 188 8.27 -12.55 -9.59
CA ALA A 188 8.71 -13.84 -9.08
C ALA A 188 9.48 -13.71 -7.76
N TYR A 189 10.30 -12.67 -7.60
CA TYR A 189 11.01 -12.36 -6.37
C TYR A 189 10.03 -11.99 -5.25
N VAL A 190 9.06 -11.14 -5.52
CA VAL A 190 8.01 -10.75 -4.54
C VAL A 190 7.20 -11.98 -4.08
N VAL A 191 6.76 -12.83 -5.01
CA VAL A 191 6.02 -14.06 -4.66
C VAL A 191 6.88 -15.00 -3.82
N SER A 192 8.17 -15.15 -4.16
CA SER A 192 9.10 -15.96 -3.35
C SER A 192 9.21 -15.45 -1.92
N LEU A 193 9.29 -14.12 -1.71
CA LEU A 193 9.26 -13.53 -0.37
C LEU A 193 7.96 -13.82 0.38
N ASN A 194 6.82 -13.83 -0.31
CA ASN A 194 5.53 -14.14 0.31
C ASN A 194 5.44 -15.63 0.72
N ILE A 195 5.99 -16.54 -0.09
CA ILE A 195 6.10 -17.95 0.27
C ILE A 195 6.99 -18.14 1.50
N ILE A 196 8.17 -17.52 1.48
CA ILE A 196 9.11 -17.55 2.61
C ILE A 196 8.43 -17.04 3.88
N GLN A 197 7.78 -15.89 3.82
CA GLN A 197 7.04 -15.30 4.96
C GLN A 197 5.97 -16.26 5.49
N THR A 198 5.27 -16.95 4.60
CA THR A 198 4.22 -17.91 4.98
C THR A 198 4.82 -19.09 5.76
N TYR A 199 5.96 -19.64 5.33
CA TYR A 199 6.66 -20.69 6.05
C TYR A 199 7.24 -20.22 7.38
N LEU A 200 7.86 -19.02 7.42
CA LEU A 200 8.41 -18.45 8.66
C LEU A 200 7.32 -18.23 9.72
N ALA A 201 6.15 -17.72 9.32
CA ALA A 201 5.03 -17.51 10.23
C ALA A 201 4.51 -18.81 10.87
N ARG A 202 4.79 -19.97 10.26
CA ARG A 202 4.44 -21.30 10.78
C ARG A 202 5.59 -21.99 11.53
N GLY A 203 6.75 -21.38 11.61
CA GLY A 203 7.94 -22.02 12.16
C GLY A 203 8.54 -23.10 11.22
N GLU A 204 8.13 -23.17 9.97
CA GLU A 204 8.62 -24.10 8.98
C GLU A 204 9.93 -23.58 8.34
N TYR A 205 10.93 -23.36 9.18
CA TYR A 205 12.18 -22.68 8.81
C TYR A 205 12.98 -23.41 7.72
N ALA A 206 12.93 -24.75 7.69
CA ALA A 206 13.62 -25.55 6.66
C ALA A 206 13.03 -25.28 5.28
N ASN A 207 11.68 -25.24 5.16
CA ASN A 207 11.00 -24.93 3.92
C ASN A 207 11.27 -23.49 3.47
N ALA A 208 11.28 -22.54 4.42
CA ALA A 208 11.65 -21.15 4.14
C ALA A 208 13.08 -21.04 3.59
N MET A 209 14.04 -21.78 4.18
CA MET A 209 15.44 -21.79 3.76
C MET A 209 15.62 -22.35 2.34
N GLU A 210 14.83 -23.32 1.93
CA GLU A 210 14.86 -23.84 0.55
C GLU A 210 14.56 -22.72 -0.48
N TYR A 211 13.56 -21.91 -0.24
CA TYR A 211 13.24 -20.77 -1.09
C TYR A 211 14.29 -19.65 -0.99
N LEU A 212 14.79 -19.36 0.22
CA LEU A 212 15.87 -18.38 0.43
C LEU A 212 17.11 -18.75 -0.39
N ASN A 213 17.49 -20.01 -0.45
CA ASN A 213 18.63 -20.50 -1.23
C ASN A 213 18.45 -20.33 -2.75
N ARG A 214 17.22 -20.16 -3.24
CA ARG A 214 16.92 -19.90 -4.66
C ARG A 214 16.94 -18.41 -5.02
N MET A 215 16.83 -17.51 -4.02
CA MET A 215 16.75 -16.06 -4.24
C MET A 215 17.97 -15.47 -4.98
N PRO A 216 19.23 -15.88 -4.70
CA PRO A 216 20.38 -15.37 -5.46
C PRO A 216 20.27 -15.62 -6.96
N GLY A 217 19.69 -16.77 -7.37
CA GLY A 217 19.46 -17.07 -8.77
C GLY A 217 18.43 -16.14 -9.44
N LEU A 218 17.41 -15.69 -8.70
CA LEU A 218 16.46 -14.69 -9.19
C LEU A 218 17.12 -13.31 -9.31
N ILE A 219 17.89 -12.91 -8.30
CA ILE A 219 18.63 -11.65 -8.30
C ILE A 219 19.58 -11.58 -9.50
N GLU A 220 20.27 -12.67 -9.80
CA GLU A 220 21.17 -12.75 -10.96
C GLU A 220 20.40 -12.61 -12.29
N LYS A 221 19.22 -13.21 -12.40
CA LYS A 221 18.35 -13.04 -13.58
C LYS A 221 17.84 -11.62 -13.72
N MET A 222 17.51 -10.95 -12.61
CA MET A 222 17.13 -9.53 -12.60
C MET A 222 18.29 -8.65 -13.05
N LYS A 223 19.49 -8.85 -12.52
CA LYS A 223 20.70 -8.12 -12.92
C LYS A 223 21.01 -8.24 -14.41
N ARG A 224 20.87 -9.44 -14.98
CA ARG A 224 21.09 -9.66 -16.44
C ARG A 224 20.08 -8.91 -17.34
N LYS A 225 18.96 -8.50 -16.78
CA LYS A 225 17.91 -7.73 -17.47
C LYS A 225 17.88 -6.26 -17.05
N ASP A 226 18.89 -5.80 -16.33
CA ASP A 226 18.99 -4.44 -15.78
C ASP A 226 17.76 -4.05 -14.93
N ILE A 227 17.16 -5.04 -14.26
CA ILE A 227 16.05 -4.83 -13.32
C ILE A 227 16.63 -4.61 -11.92
N PRO A 228 16.53 -3.40 -11.34
CA PRO A 228 17.03 -3.14 -9.99
C PRO A 228 16.17 -3.87 -8.95
N VAL A 229 16.82 -4.45 -7.94
CA VAL A 229 16.07 -4.95 -6.77
C VAL A 229 15.80 -3.77 -5.85
N ARG A 230 14.53 -3.51 -5.58
CA ARG A 230 14.13 -2.43 -4.67
C ARG A 230 14.70 -2.65 -3.27
N PRO A 231 15.17 -1.60 -2.58
CA PRO A 231 15.77 -1.73 -1.25
C PRO A 231 14.88 -2.45 -0.23
N GLU A 232 13.56 -2.21 -0.27
CA GLU A 232 12.61 -2.83 0.65
C GLU A 232 12.55 -4.35 0.47
N LEU A 233 12.60 -4.83 -0.78
CA LEU A 233 12.61 -6.26 -1.08
C LEU A 233 13.93 -6.91 -0.67
N THR A 234 15.04 -6.20 -0.85
CA THR A 234 16.37 -6.65 -0.41
C THR A 234 16.43 -6.77 1.11
N MET A 235 15.88 -5.77 1.83
CA MET A 235 15.84 -5.80 3.28
C MET A 235 14.98 -6.97 3.80
N ARG A 236 13.81 -7.22 3.20
CA ARG A 236 12.97 -8.39 3.55
C ARG A 236 13.72 -9.71 3.34
N TYR A 237 14.49 -9.84 2.26
CA TYR A 237 15.30 -11.02 2.01
C TYR A 237 16.33 -11.23 3.13
N TYR A 238 17.10 -10.20 3.51
CA TYR A 238 18.06 -10.30 4.60
C TYR A 238 17.38 -10.63 5.93
N GLN A 239 16.27 -9.97 6.25
CA GLN A 239 15.51 -10.26 7.46
C GLN A 239 15.07 -11.73 7.54
N PHE A 240 14.50 -12.26 6.46
CA PHE A 240 14.06 -13.65 6.41
C PHE A 240 15.22 -14.64 6.48
N GLN A 241 16.34 -14.32 5.85
CA GLN A 241 17.54 -15.13 5.92
C GLN A 241 18.11 -15.20 7.33
N VAL A 242 18.17 -14.06 8.03
CA VAL A 242 18.59 -14.01 9.43
C VAL A 242 17.66 -14.85 10.30
N ILE A 243 16.35 -14.66 10.20
CA ILE A 243 15.35 -15.38 11.01
C ILE A 243 15.46 -16.89 10.80
N ALA A 244 15.47 -17.35 9.55
CA ALA A 244 15.56 -18.77 9.23
C ALA A 244 16.90 -19.37 9.72
N THR A 245 18.00 -18.65 9.55
CA THR A 245 19.32 -19.11 9.99
C THR A 245 19.44 -19.15 11.51
N LEU A 246 18.92 -18.13 12.22
CA LEU A 246 18.86 -18.14 13.69
C LEU A 246 18.11 -19.34 14.22
N ALA A 247 16.94 -19.63 13.65
CA ALA A 247 16.10 -20.74 14.09
C ALA A 247 16.71 -22.10 13.81
N LEU A 248 17.37 -22.30 12.65
CA LEU A 248 17.91 -23.60 12.24
C LEU A 248 19.32 -23.88 12.74
N LYS A 249 20.15 -22.85 12.83
CA LYS A 249 21.61 -23.02 13.04
C LYS A 249 22.14 -22.25 14.24
N GLY A 250 21.35 -21.33 14.78
CA GLY A 250 21.73 -20.54 15.95
C GLY A 250 22.50 -19.26 15.63
N LYS A 251 22.91 -18.57 16.70
CA LYS A 251 23.46 -17.21 16.65
C LYS A 251 24.77 -17.11 15.86
N LYS A 252 25.65 -18.09 16.05
CA LYS A 252 27.00 -18.08 15.45
C LYS A 252 26.91 -18.05 13.92
N GLU A 253 26.11 -18.91 13.36
CA GLU A 253 25.90 -19.06 11.92
C GLU A 253 25.07 -17.92 11.33
N ALA A 254 24.21 -17.26 12.13
CA ALA A 254 23.41 -16.12 11.70
C ALA A 254 24.18 -14.78 11.78
N GLN A 255 25.26 -14.70 12.56
CA GLN A 255 25.99 -13.45 12.78
C GLN A 255 26.45 -12.73 11.50
N PRO A 256 26.96 -13.40 10.45
CA PRO A 256 27.32 -12.74 9.20
C PRO A 256 26.12 -12.09 8.50
N PHE A 257 24.98 -12.78 8.50
CA PHE A 257 23.74 -12.26 7.87
C PHE A 257 23.13 -11.10 8.67
N ILE A 258 23.23 -11.12 10.01
CA ILE A 258 22.84 -10.00 10.86
C ILE A 258 23.70 -8.78 10.53
N ALA A 259 25.02 -8.95 10.44
CA ALA A 259 25.93 -7.86 10.11
C ALA A 259 25.66 -7.28 8.70
N GLU A 260 25.34 -8.13 7.73
CA GLU A 260 24.99 -7.71 6.37
C GLU A 260 23.66 -6.95 6.33
N ALA A 261 22.62 -7.45 7.03
CA ALA A 261 21.34 -6.76 7.17
C ALA A 261 21.48 -5.40 7.87
N ASP A 262 22.25 -5.33 8.95
CA ASP A 262 22.52 -4.10 9.69
C ASP A 262 23.27 -3.07 8.81
N LYS A 263 24.29 -3.50 8.10
CA LYS A 263 25.03 -2.67 7.15
C LYS A 263 24.09 -2.12 6.07
N PHE A 264 23.31 -3.00 5.43
CA PHE A 264 22.37 -2.61 4.37
C PHE A 264 21.34 -1.60 4.88
N TYR A 265 20.80 -1.81 6.09
CA TYR A 265 19.88 -0.85 6.71
C TYR A 265 20.53 0.53 6.89
N HIS A 266 21.74 0.58 7.47
CA HIS A 266 22.43 1.86 7.70
C HIS A 266 22.79 2.60 6.41
N GLU A 267 23.14 1.87 5.35
CA GLU A 267 23.41 2.46 4.02
C GLU A 267 22.15 3.00 3.33
N ASN A 268 20.97 2.49 3.70
CA ASN A 268 19.69 2.82 3.06
C ASN A 268 18.64 3.35 4.05
N MET A 269 19.05 3.95 5.18
CA MET A 269 18.15 4.37 6.26
C MET A 269 16.96 5.24 5.80
N ASN A 270 17.17 6.07 4.77
CA ASN A 270 16.13 6.95 4.23
C ASN A 270 15.03 6.20 3.45
N ALA A 271 15.31 4.97 3.03
CA ALA A 271 14.37 4.11 2.31
C ALA A 271 13.51 3.24 3.25
N PHE A 272 13.83 3.21 4.57
CA PHE A 272 13.14 2.34 5.51
C PHE A 272 12.55 3.11 6.68
N PRO A 273 11.28 2.81 7.06
CA PRO A 273 10.72 3.29 8.31
C PRO A 273 11.51 2.71 9.50
N ARG A 274 11.82 3.56 10.49
CA ARG A 274 12.47 3.13 11.75
C ARG A 274 11.69 2.02 12.46
N GLU A 275 10.38 2.06 12.36
CA GLU A 275 9.45 1.06 12.88
C GLU A 275 9.76 -0.35 12.36
N GLY A 276 9.90 -0.50 11.04
CA GLY A 276 10.21 -1.80 10.42
C GLY A 276 11.55 -2.38 10.86
N TRP A 277 12.55 -1.52 11.08
CA TRP A 277 13.84 -1.92 11.63
C TRP A 277 13.75 -2.41 13.07
N LEU A 278 13.05 -1.67 13.92
CA LEU A 278 12.85 -2.07 15.32
C LEU A 278 12.07 -3.37 15.42
N GLY A 279 11.01 -3.53 14.60
CA GLY A 279 10.26 -4.78 14.50
C GLY A 279 11.14 -5.97 14.11
N TYR A 280 12.06 -5.79 13.15
CA TYR A 280 13.04 -6.81 12.78
C TYR A 280 13.97 -7.15 13.95
N LYS A 281 14.49 -6.16 14.70
CA LYS A 281 15.36 -6.39 15.86
C LYS A 281 14.63 -7.14 16.99
N ILE A 282 13.38 -6.81 17.25
CA ILE A 282 12.53 -7.55 18.19
C ILE A 282 12.41 -9.02 17.77
N LEU A 283 12.16 -9.27 16.49
CA LEU A 283 12.01 -10.63 15.98
C LEU A 283 13.31 -11.43 16.09
N CYS A 284 14.46 -10.82 15.79
CA CYS A 284 15.77 -11.44 15.97
C CYS A 284 16.01 -11.81 17.44
N ALA A 285 15.75 -10.89 18.37
CA ALA A 285 15.93 -11.12 19.80
C ALA A 285 15.02 -12.24 20.32
N ARG A 286 13.75 -12.27 19.87
CA ARG A 286 12.81 -13.37 20.18
C ARG A 286 13.32 -14.72 19.70
N THR A 287 13.79 -14.79 18.45
CA THR A 287 14.32 -16.03 17.88
C THR A 287 15.55 -16.54 18.64
N LEU A 288 16.29 -15.64 19.30
CA LEU A 288 17.41 -15.95 20.17
C LEU A 288 16.99 -16.28 21.61
N ASN A 289 15.68 -16.22 21.95
CA ASN A 289 15.17 -16.28 23.31
C ASN A 289 15.77 -15.22 24.25
N ASP A 290 16.21 -14.08 23.69
CA ASP A 290 16.73 -12.94 24.45
C ASP A 290 15.58 -11.94 24.70
N ASN A 291 14.75 -12.28 25.69
CA ASN A 291 13.57 -11.49 26.04
C ASN A 291 13.92 -10.09 26.54
N GLN A 292 15.09 -9.91 27.19
CA GLN A 292 15.51 -8.58 27.63
C GLN A 292 15.88 -7.68 26.46
N MET A 293 16.62 -8.21 25.48
CA MET A 293 16.93 -7.46 24.25
C MET A 293 15.66 -7.16 23.45
N ALA A 294 14.75 -8.12 23.33
CA ALA A 294 13.46 -7.92 22.66
C ALA A 294 12.65 -6.81 23.33
N LEU A 295 12.62 -6.78 24.67
CA LEU A 295 11.95 -5.74 25.43
C LEU A 295 12.55 -4.35 25.20
N ASN A 296 13.89 -4.24 25.19
CA ASN A 296 14.56 -2.95 24.93
C ASN A 296 14.24 -2.38 23.53
N TYR A 297 14.20 -3.23 22.50
CA TYR A 297 13.77 -2.80 21.16
C TYR A 297 12.29 -2.47 21.08
N LEU A 298 11.45 -3.21 21.82
CA LEU A 298 10.02 -2.94 21.88
C LEU A 298 9.72 -1.61 22.60
N ASP A 299 10.43 -1.29 23.67
CA ASP A 299 10.33 0.00 24.33
C ASP A 299 10.71 1.15 23.36
N SER A 300 11.81 0.97 22.62
CA SER A 300 12.21 1.96 21.58
C SER A 300 11.17 2.10 20.46
N LEU A 301 10.45 1.02 20.12
CA LEU A 301 9.36 1.06 19.14
C LEU A 301 8.13 1.77 19.69
N MET A 302 7.78 1.52 20.95
CA MET A 302 6.68 2.19 21.63
C MET A 302 6.94 3.69 21.79
N ASP A 303 8.17 4.08 22.16
CA ASP A 303 8.58 5.48 22.23
C ASP A 303 8.47 6.18 20.87
N TYR A 304 8.91 5.49 19.79
CA TYR A 304 8.75 5.99 18.43
C TYR A 304 7.25 6.20 18.08
N HIS A 305 6.40 5.19 18.32
CA HIS A 305 4.97 5.30 18.08
C HIS A 305 4.34 6.47 18.88
N HIS A 306 4.72 6.61 20.14
CA HIS A 306 4.24 7.71 20.97
C HIS A 306 4.67 9.09 20.40
N SER A 307 5.90 9.19 19.90
CA SER A 307 6.41 10.43 19.31
C SER A 307 5.66 10.87 18.03
N VAL A 308 5.03 9.92 17.32
CA VAL A 308 4.21 10.18 16.12
C VAL A 308 2.70 10.15 16.41
N GLY A 309 2.31 10.15 17.69
CA GLY A 309 0.91 10.17 18.10
C GLY A 309 0.15 8.86 17.88
N SER A 310 0.85 7.75 17.73
CA SER A 310 0.26 6.43 17.50
C SER A 310 0.37 5.55 18.76
N CYS A 311 -0.63 4.70 18.97
CA CYS A 311 -0.61 3.70 20.04
C CYS A 311 -1.15 2.38 19.50
N TYR A 312 -0.36 1.32 19.64
CA TYR A 312 -0.72 -0.02 19.17
C TYR A 312 -0.90 -0.95 20.40
N PRO A 313 -2.12 -1.39 20.71
CA PRO A 313 -2.38 -2.30 21.84
C PRO A 313 -1.52 -3.56 21.80
N ALA A 314 -1.28 -4.10 20.60
CA ALA A 314 -0.46 -5.29 20.39
C ALA A 314 0.96 -5.15 20.99
N ASN A 315 1.53 -3.93 21.03
CA ASN A 315 2.84 -3.70 21.64
C ASN A 315 2.80 -3.85 23.17
N HIS A 316 1.73 -3.39 23.82
CA HIS A 316 1.52 -3.58 25.25
C HIS A 316 1.35 -5.06 25.58
N LEU A 317 0.56 -5.79 24.77
CA LEU A 317 0.40 -7.23 24.93
C LEU A 317 1.75 -7.96 24.82
N LEU A 318 2.53 -7.64 23.80
CA LEU A 318 3.84 -8.25 23.57
C LEU A 318 4.84 -7.90 24.70
N LYS A 319 4.78 -6.67 25.22
CA LYS A 319 5.60 -6.23 26.36
C LYS A 319 5.28 -7.04 27.62
N ALA A 320 4.00 -7.21 27.92
CA ALA A 320 3.55 -8.03 29.05
C ALA A 320 4.02 -9.49 28.93
N GLN A 321 3.93 -10.07 27.73
CA GLN A 321 4.40 -11.44 27.46
C GLN A 321 5.91 -11.60 27.68
N PHE A 322 6.73 -10.63 27.27
CA PHE A 322 8.17 -10.67 27.53
C PHE A 322 8.48 -10.58 29.03
N MET A 323 7.78 -9.71 29.76
CA MET A 323 7.94 -9.59 31.21
C MET A 323 7.54 -10.87 31.93
N GLU A 324 6.44 -11.49 31.54
CA GLU A 324 5.98 -12.79 32.06
C GLU A 324 7.04 -13.89 31.82
N GLN A 325 7.57 -14.00 30.58
CA GLN A 325 8.63 -14.98 30.25
C GLN A 325 9.92 -14.76 31.04
N MET A 326 10.18 -13.54 31.50
CA MET A 326 11.31 -13.21 32.39
C MET A 326 11.00 -13.37 33.87
N GLY A 327 9.79 -13.83 34.25
CA GLY A 327 9.36 -13.97 35.64
C GLY A 327 8.99 -12.66 36.34
N ARG A 328 8.87 -11.55 35.59
CA ARG A 328 8.48 -10.22 36.08
C ARG A 328 6.94 -10.09 36.13
N PHE A 329 6.30 -10.92 36.91
CA PHE A 329 4.85 -11.08 36.89
C PHE A 329 4.09 -9.82 37.36
N GLU A 330 4.62 -9.08 38.33
CA GLU A 330 4.01 -7.83 38.82
C GLU A 330 3.99 -6.77 37.73
N ASP A 331 5.15 -6.55 37.07
CA ASP A 331 5.27 -5.62 35.94
C ASP A 331 4.39 -6.04 34.76
N ALA A 332 4.36 -7.34 34.45
CA ALA A 332 3.50 -7.88 33.39
C ALA A 332 2.02 -7.58 33.66
N CYS A 333 1.58 -7.74 34.91
CA CYS A 333 0.20 -7.47 35.31
C CYS A 333 -0.21 -6.00 35.06
N GLU A 334 0.66 -5.05 35.41
CA GLU A 334 0.41 -3.62 35.15
C GLU A 334 0.32 -3.30 33.64
N VAL A 335 1.19 -3.93 32.82
CA VAL A 335 1.15 -3.77 31.36
C VAL A 335 -0.10 -4.43 30.77
N TYR A 336 -0.54 -5.59 31.27
CA TYR A 336 -1.82 -6.21 30.85
C TYR A 336 -3.03 -5.32 31.17
N LYS A 337 -3.05 -4.65 32.32
CA LYS A 337 -4.11 -3.65 32.63
C LYS A 337 -4.12 -2.51 31.63
N SER A 338 -2.93 -1.98 31.28
CA SER A 338 -2.80 -0.92 30.29
C SER A 338 -3.29 -1.39 28.92
N TYR A 339 -2.92 -2.60 28.50
CA TYR A 339 -3.41 -3.23 27.26
C TYR A 339 -4.94 -3.32 27.24
N ALA A 340 -5.54 -3.83 28.30
CA ALA A 340 -7.00 -3.97 28.40
C ALA A 340 -7.69 -2.61 28.26
N HIS A 341 -7.22 -1.60 28.97
CA HIS A 341 -7.79 -0.25 28.93
C HIS A 341 -7.70 0.36 27.53
N ILE A 342 -6.55 0.25 26.85
CA ILE A 342 -6.35 0.80 25.49
C ILE A 342 -7.23 0.03 24.49
N ASN A 343 -7.26 -1.30 24.60
CA ASN A 343 -8.03 -2.15 23.70
C ASN A 343 -9.55 -1.93 23.84
N ASP A 344 -10.03 -1.76 25.05
CA ASP A 344 -11.45 -1.45 25.33
C ASP A 344 -11.82 -0.07 24.78
N SER A 345 -10.92 0.92 24.90
CA SER A 345 -11.13 2.26 24.35
C SER A 345 -11.23 2.25 22.82
N ILE A 346 -10.37 1.48 22.14
CA ILE A 346 -10.40 1.33 20.67
C ILE A 346 -11.68 0.60 20.24
N ARG A 347 -12.05 -0.51 20.92
CA ARG A 347 -13.28 -1.25 20.61
C ARG A 347 -14.53 -0.41 20.77
N SER A 348 -14.57 0.45 21.79
CA SER A 348 -15.70 1.35 22.00
C SER A 348 -15.81 2.35 20.84
N ALA A 349 -14.69 2.96 20.43
CA ALA A 349 -14.66 3.90 19.31
C ALA A 349 -15.06 3.24 17.98
N GLU A 350 -14.57 2.03 17.69
CA GLU A 350 -14.95 1.26 16.51
C GLU A 350 -16.44 0.90 16.50
N LEU A 351 -16.98 0.53 17.68
CA LEU A 351 -18.40 0.21 17.83
C LEU A 351 -19.27 1.45 17.61
N ASP A 352 -18.88 2.60 18.16
CA ASP A 352 -19.60 3.86 17.97
C ASP A 352 -19.57 4.31 16.51
N GLU A 353 -18.46 4.13 15.81
CA GLU A 353 -18.36 4.40 14.37
C GLU A 353 -19.27 3.47 13.55
N GLN A 354 -19.29 2.16 13.86
CA GLN A 354 -20.17 1.22 13.19
C GLN A 354 -21.65 1.53 13.45
N LEU A 355 -22.03 1.84 14.68
CA LEU A 355 -23.38 2.23 15.03
C LEU A 355 -23.81 3.49 14.28
N SER A 356 -22.92 4.48 14.14
CA SER A 356 -23.17 5.68 13.35
C SER A 356 -23.41 5.36 11.89
N LYS A 357 -22.58 4.51 11.28
CA LYS A 357 -22.75 4.05 9.88
C LYS A 357 -24.08 3.33 9.66
N TYR A 358 -24.44 2.42 10.58
CA TYR A 358 -25.72 1.71 10.50
C TYR A 358 -26.93 2.65 10.67
N THR A 359 -26.81 3.65 11.52
CA THR A 359 -27.87 4.65 11.71
C THR A 359 -28.09 5.45 10.45
N VAL A 360 -27.02 5.93 9.80
CA VAL A 360 -27.10 6.65 8.53
C VAL A 360 -27.68 5.76 7.44
N GLN A 361 -27.23 4.51 7.33
CA GLN A 361 -27.76 3.57 6.32
C GLN A 361 -29.25 3.33 6.53
N PHE A 362 -29.69 3.13 7.77
CA PHE A 362 -31.11 2.95 8.09
C PHE A 362 -31.94 4.18 7.70
N GLU A 363 -31.45 5.39 7.94
CA GLU A 363 -32.14 6.62 7.54
C GLU A 363 -32.24 6.74 6.02
N VAL A 364 -31.18 6.39 5.28
CA VAL A 364 -31.18 6.36 3.80
C VAL A 364 -32.19 5.33 3.28
N ASP A 365 -32.17 4.11 3.79
CA ASP A 365 -33.08 3.05 3.38
C ASP A 365 -34.55 3.44 3.66
N LYS A 366 -34.80 4.09 4.78
CA LYS A 366 -36.13 4.63 5.13
C LYS A 366 -36.58 5.71 4.13
N LEU A 367 -35.71 6.66 3.81
CA LEU A 367 -36.02 7.71 2.83
C LEU A 367 -36.28 7.13 1.43
N GLU A 368 -35.54 6.10 1.03
CA GLU A 368 -35.81 5.42 -0.25
C GLU A 368 -37.15 4.69 -0.25
N HIS A 369 -37.49 4.03 0.85
CA HIS A 369 -38.80 3.39 1.02
C HIS A 369 -39.95 4.41 0.95
N ASP A 370 -39.87 5.50 1.71
CA ASP A 370 -40.86 6.58 1.72
C ASP A 370 -41.04 7.20 0.32
N LYS A 371 -39.92 7.36 -0.42
CA LYS A 371 -39.93 7.85 -1.81
C LYS A 371 -40.62 6.87 -2.76
N LEU A 372 -40.44 5.55 -2.58
CA LEU A 372 -41.08 4.53 -3.37
C LEU A 372 -42.60 4.49 -3.10
N GLU A 373 -43.00 4.57 -1.83
CA GLU A 373 -44.42 4.66 -1.44
C GLU A 373 -45.08 5.90 -2.04
N LEU A 374 -44.44 7.07 -1.94
CA LEU A 374 -44.97 8.31 -2.53
C LEU A 374 -45.14 8.20 -4.06
N ARG A 375 -44.16 7.61 -4.74
CA ARG A 375 -44.24 7.34 -6.19
C ARG A 375 -45.40 6.41 -6.54
N ALA A 376 -45.57 5.35 -5.76
CA ALA A 376 -46.69 4.42 -5.96
C ALA A 376 -48.05 5.11 -5.76
N GLU A 377 -48.18 5.98 -4.76
CA GLU A 377 -49.38 6.77 -4.51
C GLU A 377 -49.65 7.77 -5.63
N VAL A 378 -48.66 8.50 -6.10
CA VAL A 378 -48.78 9.42 -7.25
C VAL A 378 -49.23 8.65 -8.50
N ASN A 379 -48.62 7.52 -8.82
CA ASN A 379 -49.01 6.70 -9.98
C ASN A 379 -50.43 6.17 -9.85
N ARG A 380 -50.83 5.73 -8.66
CA ARG A 380 -52.21 5.30 -8.38
C ARG A 380 -53.22 6.45 -8.63
N ASN A 381 -52.91 7.65 -8.12
CA ASN A 381 -53.78 8.81 -8.28
C ASN A 381 -53.88 9.27 -9.76
N LEU A 382 -52.74 9.24 -10.50
CA LEU A 382 -52.70 9.51 -11.93
C LEU A 382 -53.56 8.48 -12.72
N PHE A 383 -53.45 7.18 -12.36
CA PHE A 383 -54.28 6.14 -12.99
C PHE A 383 -55.76 6.37 -12.74
N ILE A 384 -56.17 6.64 -11.48
CA ILE A 384 -57.58 6.94 -11.14
C ILE A 384 -58.08 8.16 -11.92
N THR A 385 -57.25 9.22 -11.98
CA THR A 385 -57.63 10.44 -12.73
C THR A 385 -57.77 10.16 -14.22
N SER A 386 -56.89 9.36 -14.82
CA SER A 386 -56.97 9.00 -16.24
C SER A 386 -58.19 8.15 -16.56
N VAL A 387 -58.60 7.25 -15.65
CA VAL A 387 -59.80 6.45 -15.78
C VAL A 387 -61.08 7.36 -15.72
N ILE A 388 -61.10 8.31 -14.78
CA ILE A 388 -62.23 9.24 -14.65
C ILE A 388 -62.36 10.13 -15.90
N VAL A 389 -61.26 10.68 -16.42
CA VAL A 389 -61.24 11.53 -17.62
C VAL A 389 -61.57 10.73 -18.88
N GLY A 390 -61.28 9.44 -18.93
CA GLY A 390 -61.64 8.58 -20.08
C GLY A 390 -63.09 8.10 -20.11
N TYR A 391 -63.85 8.30 -19.02
CA TYR A 391 -65.31 7.99 -18.93
C TYR A 391 -66.21 9.21 -19.09
N CYS A 392 -65.65 10.42 -19.13
CA CYS A 392 -66.38 11.66 -19.49
C CYS A 392 -66.15 12.03 -20.95
#